data_a9b22cc0aec6847e045ff81c5f03c8da
#
_entry.id   a9b22cc0aec6847e045ff81c5f03c8da
#
_cell.length_a   1.000
_cell.length_b   1.000
_cell.length_c   1.000
_cell.angle_alpha   90.00
_cell.angle_beta   90.00
_cell.angle_gamma   90.00
#
_symmetry.space_group_name_H-M   'P 1'
#
loop_
_entity.id
_entity.type
_entity.pdbx_description
1 polymer ?
#
loop_
_entity_poly.entity_id
_entity_poly.type
_entity_poly.pdbx_seq_one_letter_code
_entity_poly.pdbx_strand_id
1 'polypeptide(L)'
;MARTPRAGPRDRILDAALATFAAHGTEGSSVQAVADAVGMSKQALLHHFPTKQKLREGVYELLALRFRQQLPAVAAELVSRSHDRYRALIELVLERFDENEQPSRFLAFELLERPDEVLSWLQTEAAPWLGLIKGVVEQSKDFKDGFDPEAHVAVLAAMMLVQSALVPRSDARWRGRMKKALLRAMQLSSHLDPVAKKRR
;
A
#
# COMPACT_ATOMS: atom_id res chain seq x y z
N MET A 1 15.17 -23.49 15.12
CA MET A 1 13.90 -23.01 14.54
C MET A 1 13.19 -22.13 15.55
N ALA A 2 13.23 -20.81 15.39
CA ALA A 2 12.53 -19.86 16.26
C ALA A 2 11.02 -19.97 15.96
N ARG A 3 10.24 -20.34 16.96
CA ARG A 3 8.78 -20.40 16.88
C ARG A 3 8.25 -18.95 16.72
N THR A 4 7.69 -18.65 15.56
CA THR A 4 6.96 -17.38 15.35
C THR A 4 5.95 -17.19 16.50
N PRO A 5 5.96 -16.05 17.22
CA PRO A 5 5.00 -15.83 18.28
C PRO A 5 3.59 -15.99 17.72
N ARG A 6 2.76 -16.81 18.38
CA ARG A 6 1.36 -16.97 18.00
C ARG A 6 0.69 -15.61 18.13
N ALA A 7 0.14 -15.10 17.04
CA ALA A 7 -0.63 -13.85 17.03
C ALA A 7 -1.68 -13.87 18.17
N GLY A 8 -1.69 -12.80 18.96
CA GLY A 8 -2.61 -12.65 20.07
C GLY A 8 -4.08 -12.59 19.59
N PRO A 9 -5.06 -12.71 20.48
CA PRO A 9 -6.47 -12.56 20.12
C PRO A 9 -6.76 -11.23 19.41
N ARG A 10 -6.14 -10.14 19.87
CA ARG A 10 -6.28 -8.81 19.27
C ARG A 10 -5.78 -8.78 17.82
N ASP A 11 -4.63 -9.40 17.54
CA ASP A 11 -4.05 -9.41 16.18
C ASP A 11 -4.94 -10.22 15.22
N ARG A 12 -5.47 -11.35 15.67
CA ARG A 12 -6.40 -12.18 14.88
C ARG A 12 -7.69 -11.42 14.54
N ILE A 13 -8.22 -10.64 15.49
CA ILE A 13 -9.40 -9.79 15.24
C ILE A 13 -9.07 -8.74 14.20
N LEU A 14 -7.91 -8.07 14.29
CA LEU A 14 -7.50 -7.03 13.34
C LEU A 14 -7.25 -7.60 11.93
N ASP A 15 -6.66 -8.79 11.82
CA ASP A 15 -6.50 -9.47 10.53
C ASP A 15 -7.85 -9.83 9.89
N ALA A 16 -8.79 -10.35 10.66
CA ALA A 16 -10.14 -10.64 10.18
C ALA A 16 -10.91 -9.37 9.82
N ALA A 17 -10.75 -8.30 10.62
CA ALA A 17 -11.36 -7.00 10.32
C ALA A 17 -10.81 -6.42 9.00
N LEU A 18 -9.49 -6.44 8.81
CA LEU A 18 -8.86 -6.02 7.56
C LEU A 18 -9.41 -6.81 6.36
N ALA A 19 -9.50 -8.15 6.48
CA ALA A 19 -10.03 -9.00 5.41
C ALA A 19 -11.50 -8.68 5.10
N THR A 20 -12.34 -8.48 6.14
CA THR A 20 -13.77 -8.18 6.00
C THR A 20 -13.99 -6.79 5.40
N PHE A 21 -13.25 -5.78 5.89
CA PHE A 21 -13.34 -4.41 5.39
C PHE A 21 -12.78 -4.28 3.96
N ALA A 22 -11.73 -5.01 3.64
CA ALA A 22 -11.20 -5.08 2.27
C ALA A 22 -12.15 -5.73 1.26
N ALA A 23 -13.05 -6.61 1.73
CA ALA A 23 -14.01 -7.28 0.88
C ALA A 23 -15.28 -6.44 0.63
N HIS A 24 -15.75 -5.69 1.62
CA HIS A 24 -17.08 -5.10 1.63
C HIS A 24 -17.12 -3.60 1.98
N GLY A 25 -15.95 -2.97 2.20
CA GLY A 25 -15.85 -1.65 2.81
C GLY A 25 -16.16 -1.68 4.31
N THR A 26 -15.74 -0.63 5.02
CA THR A 26 -16.03 -0.53 6.46
C THR A 26 -17.53 -0.34 6.69
N GLU A 27 -18.21 0.50 5.91
CA GLU A 27 -19.65 0.72 6.08
C GLU A 27 -20.48 -0.51 5.73
N GLY A 28 -20.10 -1.26 4.68
CA GLY A 28 -20.77 -2.50 4.28
C GLY A 28 -20.53 -3.70 5.21
N SER A 29 -19.66 -3.56 6.21
CA SER A 29 -19.26 -4.64 7.11
C SER A 29 -19.90 -4.50 8.49
N SER A 30 -20.19 -5.62 9.18
CA SER A 30 -20.68 -5.63 10.54
C SER A 30 -19.62 -6.17 11.52
N VAL A 31 -19.69 -5.72 12.78
CA VAL A 31 -18.87 -6.26 13.87
C VAL A 31 -19.15 -7.76 14.08
N GLN A 32 -20.39 -8.20 13.83
CA GLN A 32 -20.77 -9.61 13.90
C GLN A 32 -20.00 -10.43 12.85
N ALA A 33 -19.95 -9.96 11.60
CA ALA A 33 -19.22 -10.67 10.54
C ALA A 33 -17.73 -10.86 10.87
N VAL A 34 -17.10 -9.86 11.51
CA VAL A 34 -15.71 -9.98 11.96
C VAL A 34 -15.60 -10.97 13.13
N ALA A 35 -16.54 -10.96 14.08
CA ALA A 35 -16.56 -11.90 15.21
C ALA A 35 -16.71 -13.34 14.73
N ASP A 36 -17.61 -13.58 13.78
CA ASP A 36 -17.84 -14.90 13.16
C ASP A 36 -16.58 -15.41 12.45
N ALA A 37 -15.86 -14.52 11.72
CA ALA A 37 -14.63 -14.86 11.02
C ALA A 37 -13.50 -15.35 11.94
N VAL A 38 -13.48 -14.92 13.22
CA VAL A 38 -12.49 -15.37 14.21
C VAL A 38 -13.02 -16.42 15.19
N GLY A 39 -14.28 -16.83 15.03
CA GLY A 39 -14.94 -17.83 15.88
C GLY A 39 -15.21 -17.37 17.31
N MET A 40 -15.57 -16.08 17.50
CA MET A 40 -15.90 -15.52 18.80
C MET A 40 -17.27 -14.83 18.82
N SER A 41 -17.83 -14.61 20.00
CA SER A 41 -19.06 -13.83 20.12
C SER A 41 -18.82 -12.34 19.86
N LYS A 42 -19.86 -11.64 19.39
CA LYS A 42 -19.82 -10.18 19.23
C LYS A 42 -19.43 -9.46 20.52
N GLN A 43 -19.93 -9.93 21.68
CA GLN A 43 -19.58 -9.36 22.98
C GLN A 43 -18.10 -9.51 23.30
N ALA A 44 -17.52 -10.69 23.01
CA ALA A 44 -16.09 -10.92 23.22
C ALA A 44 -15.24 -10.00 22.32
N LEU A 45 -15.64 -9.78 21.06
CA LEU A 45 -14.98 -8.82 20.18
C LEU A 45 -15.11 -7.40 20.70
N LEU A 46 -16.32 -6.97 21.11
CA LEU A 46 -16.56 -5.62 21.64
C LEU A 46 -15.81 -5.35 22.95
N HIS A 47 -15.41 -6.38 23.70
CA HIS A 47 -14.49 -6.23 24.82
C HIS A 47 -13.10 -5.77 24.37
N HIS A 48 -12.61 -6.22 23.22
CA HIS A 48 -11.33 -5.79 22.64
C HIS A 48 -11.44 -4.47 21.89
N PHE A 49 -12.54 -4.26 21.17
CA PHE A 49 -12.81 -3.07 20.37
C PHE A 49 -14.25 -2.61 20.58
N PRO A 50 -14.49 -1.65 21.50
CA PRO A 50 -15.82 -1.26 21.95
C PRO A 50 -16.78 -0.78 20.86
N THR A 51 -16.23 -0.29 19.74
CA THR A 51 -17.02 0.20 18.60
C THR A 51 -16.41 -0.27 17.29
N LYS A 52 -17.21 -0.27 16.20
CA LYS A 52 -16.73 -0.49 14.83
C LYS A 52 -15.65 0.52 14.44
N GLN A 53 -15.80 1.77 14.89
CA GLN A 53 -14.80 2.82 14.69
C GLN A 53 -13.46 2.45 15.34
N LYS A 54 -13.47 1.99 16.62
CA LYS A 54 -12.24 1.56 17.30
C LYS A 54 -11.60 0.35 16.64
N LEU A 55 -12.40 -0.54 16.09
CA LEU A 55 -11.89 -1.67 15.30
C LEU A 55 -11.22 -1.18 14.00
N ARG A 56 -11.82 -0.21 13.28
CA ARG A 56 -11.26 0.43 12.10
C ARG A 56 -9.94 1.15 12.41
N GLU A 57 -9.91 1.95 13.47
CA GLU A 57 -8.69 2.62 13.95
C GLU A 57 -7.57 1.60 14.22
N GLY A 58 -7.91 0.46 14.85
CA GLY A 58 -6.95 -0.62 15.06
C GLY A 58 -6.42 -1.24 13.77
N VAL A 59 -7.23 -1.30 12.70
CA VAL A 59 -6.77 -1.74 11.38
C VAL A 59 -5.76 -0.75 10.80
N TYR A 60 -5.99 0.56 10.94
CA TYR A 60 -5.00 1.56 10.53
C TYR A 60 -3.68 1.44 11.29
N GLU A 61 -3.74 1.23 12.62
CA GLU A 61 -2.55 0.97 13.44
C GLU A 61 -1.78 -0.27 12.99
N LEU A 62 -2.50 -1.35 12.67
CA LEU A 62 -1.92 -2.59 12.14
C LEU A 62 -1.20 -2.34 10.81
N LEU A 63 -1.83 -1.60 9.89
CA LEU A 63 -1.23 -1.26 8.61
C LEU A 63 0.02 -0.38 8.78
N ALA A 64 -0.05 0.65 9.61
CA ALA A 64 1.08 1.51 9.94
C ALA A 64 2.27 0.70 10.48
N LEU A 65 2.02 -0.22 11.41
CA LEU A 65 3.05 -1.11 11.95
C LEU A 65 3.67 -1.99 10.84
N ARG A 66 2.85 -2.59 10.00
CA ARG A 66 3.32 -3.43 8.88
C ARG A 66 4.13 -2.65 7.87
N PHE A 67 3.70 -1.44 7.51
CA PHE A 67 4.47 -0.56 6.64
C PHE A 67 5.84 -0.24 7.24
N ARG A 68 5.89 0.17 8.49
CA ARG A 68 7.17 0.48 9.17
C ARG A 68 8.10 -0.73 9.24
N GLN A 69 7.56 -1.93 9.48
CA GLN A 69 8.35 -3.17 9.56
C GLN A 69 8.95 -3.60 8.21
N GLN A 70 8.32 -3.25 7.10
CA GLN A 70 8.82 -3.60 5.75
C GLN A 70 9.93 -2.68 5.26
N LEU A 71 9.97 -1.43 5.74
CA LEU A 71 10.91 -0.41 5.25
C LEU A 71 12.38 -0.84 5.30
N PRO A 72 12.91 -1.42 6.40
CA PRO A 72 14.32 -1.84 6.45
C PRO A 72 14.65 -2.93 5.43
N ALA A 73 13.74 -3.88 5.20
CA ALA A 73 13.95 -4.96 4.23
C ALA A 73 13.99 -4.42 2.80
N VAL A 74 13.07 -3.52 2.46
CA VAL A 74 13.05 -2.85 1.15
C VAL A 74 14.29 -2.00 0.94
N ALA A 75 14.70 -1.24 1.94
CA ALA A 75 15.92 -0.44 1.88
C ALA A 75 17.17 -1.31 1.65
N ALA A 76 17.30 -2.44 2.36
CA ALA A 76 18.42 -3.37 2.19
C ALA A 76 18.43 -4.01 0.78
N GLU A 77 17.27 -4.35 0.26
CA GLU A 77 17.14 -4.94 -1.07
C GLU A 77 17.49 -3.93 -2.17
N LEU A 78 17.10 -2.66 -2.02
CA LEU A 78 17.49 -1.58 -2.94
C LEU A 78 19.00 -1.32 -2.96
N VAL A 79 19.66 -1.43 -1.82
CA VAL A 79 21.12 -1.31 -1.74
C VAL A 79 21.81 -2.43 -2.51
N SER A 80 21.25 -3.64 -2.50
CA SER A 80 21.82 -4.79 -3.23
C SER A 80 21.65 -4.72 -4.75
N ARG A 81 20.66 -3.98 -5.25
CA ARG A 81 20.37 -3.81 -6.69
C ARG A 81 21.08 -2.57 -7.24
N SER A 82 22.28 -2.75 -7.79
CA SER A 82 23.21 -1.64 -8.06
C SER A 82 22.97 -0.80 -9.33
N HIS A 83 22.20 -1.26 -10.32
CA HIS A 83 22.21 -0.66 -11.66
C HIS A 83 20.97 0.19 -12.02
N ASP A 84 19.79 -0.07 -11.45
CA ASP A 84 18.57 0.70 -11.71
C ASP A 84 17.70 0.66 -10.43
N ARG A 85 18.14 1.45 -9.46
CA ARG A 85 17.52 1.46 -8.11
C ARG A 85 16.07 1.91 -8.14
N TYR A 86 15.75 2.86 -9.01
CA TYR A 86 14.39 3.37 -9.12
C TYR A 86 13.45 2.32 -9.70
N ARG A 87 13.84 1.68 -10.80
CA ARG A 87 13.09 0.57 -11.37
C ARG A 87 12.94 -0.57 -10.37
N ALA A 88 14.02 -0.91 -9.67
CA ALA A 88 13.99 -1.94 -8.63
C ALA A 88 13.01 -1.58 -7.50
N LEU A 89 12.98 -0.31 -7.05
CA LEU A 89 12.04 0.19 -6.07
C LEU A 89 10.59 -0.02 -6.53
N ILE A 90 10.29 0.34 -7.78
CA ILE A 90 8.94 0.18 -8.31
C ILE A 90 8.55 -1.29 -8.44
N GLU A 91 9.44 -2.13 -8.92
CA GLU A 91 9.21 -3.58 -8.99
C GLU A 91 8.93 -4.16 -7.60
N LEU A 92 9.71 -3.78 -6.58
CA LEU A 92 9.51 -4.19 -5.19
C LEU A 92 8.17 -3.72 -4.63
N VAL A 93 7.81 -2.47 -4.88
CA VAL A 93 6.52 -1.93 -4.43
C VAL A 93 5.38 -2.71 -5.10
N LEU A 94 5.44 -2.93 -6.41
CA LEU A 94 4.43 -3.69 -7.15
C LEU A 94 4.32 -5.15 -6.66
N GLU A 95 5.44 -5.80 -6.37
CA GLU A 95 5.47 -7.17 -5.84
C GLU A 95 4.79 -7.25 -4.48
N ARG A 96 5.07 -6.30 -3.57
CA ARG A 96 4.43 -6.25 -2.25
C ARG A 96 2.92 -6.04 -2.30
N PHE A 97 2.46 -5.24 -3.26
CA PHE A 97 1.02 -5.07 -3.49
C PHE A 97 0.37 -6.33 -4.06
N ASP A 98 1.06 -7.07 -4.94
CA ASP A 98 0.55 -8.33 -5.50
C ASP A 98 0.48 -9.45 -4.45
N GLU A 99 1.40 -9.49 -3.47
CA GLU A 99 1.44 -10.49 -2.41
C GLU A 99 0.23 -10.39 -1.46
N ASN A 100 -0.19 -9.17 -1.13
CA ASN A 100 -1.34 -8.93 -0.24
C ASN A 100 -2.13 -7.69 -0.64
N GLU A 101 -3.23 -7.87 -1.36
CA GLU A 101 -4.09 -6.79 -1.81
C GLU A 101 -5.09 -6.27 -0.75
N GLN A 102 -5.23 -6.94 0.40
CA GLN A 102 -6.19 -6.51 1.43
C GLN A 102 -5.93 -5.10 1.95
N PRO A 103 -4.68 -4.68 2.29
CA PRO A 103 -4.37 -3.31 2.67
C PRO A 103 -4.81 -2.29 1.63
N SER A 104 -4.50 -2.53 0.35
CA SER A 104 -4.80 -1.61 -0.74
C SER A 104 -6.31 -1.49 -0.98
N ARG A 105 -7.04 -2.62 -0.92
CA ARG A 105 -8.50 -2.62 -1.05
C ARG A 105 -9.17 -1.90 0.10
N PHE A 106 -8.74 -2.15 1.34
CA PHE A 106 -9.22 -1.43 2.52
C PHE A 106 -9.01 0.08 2.35
N LEU A 107 -7.77 0.51 2.04
CA LEU A 107 -7.46 1.93 1.84
C LEU A 107 -8.23 2.54 0.67
N ALA A 108 -8.51 1.78 -0.40
CA ALA A 108 -9.33 2.25 -1.52
C ALA A 108 -10.79 2.51 -1.11
N PHE A 109 -11.41 1.63 -0.31
CA PHE A 109 -12.74 1.87 0.23
C PHE A 109 -12.74 3.05 1.20
N GLU A 110 -11.77 3.12 2.12
CA GLU A 110 -11.65 4.23 3.05
C GLU A 110 -11.44 5.57 2.34
N LEU A 111 -10.65 5.59 1.26
CA LEU A 111 -10.43 6.80 0.45
C LEU A 111 -11.73 7.33 -0.19
N LEU A 112 -12.64 6.44 -0.58
CA LEU A 112 -13.95 6.83 -1.11
C LEU A 112 -14.89 7.32 -0.02
N GLU A 113 -14.82 6.75 1.19
CA GLU A 113 -15.71 7.06 2.30
C GLU A 113 -15.20 8.24 3.16
N ARG A 114 -13.87 8.35 3.35
CA ARG A 114 -13.19 9.27 4.28
C ARG A 114 -11.86 9.78 3.73
N PRO A 115 -11.87 10.53 2.61
CA PRO A 115 -10.65 10.92 1.92
C PRO A 115 -9.67 11.68 2.82
N ASP A 116 -10.14 12.60 3.64
CA ASP A 116 -9.28 13.43 4.49
C ASP A 116 -8.55 12.61 5.57
N GLU A 117 -9.22 11.62 6.16
CA GLU A 117 -8.60 10.72 7.13
C GLU A 117 -7.50 9.87 6.49
N VAL A 118 -7.77 9.30 5.30
CA VAL A 118 -6.80 8.49 4.57
C VAL A 118 -5.60 9.32 4.12
N LEU A 119 -5.83 10.51 3.58
CA LEU A 119 -4.75 11.38 3.11
C LEU A 119 -3.85 11.82 4.27
N SER A 120 -4.43 12.20 5.41
CA SER A 120 -3.67 12.54 6.63
C SER A 120 -2.86 11.35 7.14
N TRP A 121 -3.45 10.15 7.16
CA TRP A 121 -2.77 8.93 7.55
C TRP A 121 -1.62 8.57 6.59
N LEU A 122 -1.86 8.66 5.27
CA LEU A 122 -0.84 8.42 4.26
C LEU A 122 0.33 9.41 4.39
N GLN A 123 0.07 10.70 4.59
CA GLN A 123 1.12 11.69 4.79
C GLN A 123 2.02 11.34 5.99
N THR A 124 1.44 10.84 7.07
CA THR A 124 2.18 10.47 8.28
C THR A 124 2.97 9.17 8.06
N GLU A 125 2.32 8.12 7.58
CA GLU A 125 2.91 6.78 7.51
C GLU A 125 3.77 6.57 6.25
N ALA A 126 3.50 7.32 5.17
CA ALA A 126 4.31 7.26 3.95
C ALA A 126 5.57 8.13 4.01
N ALA A 127 5.69 9.08 4.96
CA ALA A 127 6.85 9.97 5.04
C ALA A 127 8.21 9.24 5.04
N PRO A 128 8.43 8.15 5.81
CA PRO A 128 9.69 7.40 5.76
C PRO A 128 9.96 6.75 4.38
N TRP A 129 8.92 6.30 3.70
CA TRP A 129 8.99 5.73 2.36
C TRP A 129 9.32 6.79 1.31
N LEU A 130 8.70 7.97 1.42
CA LEU A 130 9.00 9.12 0.55
C LEU A 130 10.47 9.54 0.69
N GLY A 131 11.00 9.56 1.92
CA GLY A 131 12.42 9.81 2.17
C GLY A 131 13.34 8.79 1.50
N LEU A 132 13.01 7.49 1.56
CA LEU A 132 13.75 6.43 0.87
C LEU A 132 13.71 6.63 -0.66
N ILE A 133 12.53 6.90 -1.20
CA ILE A 133 12.32 7.09 -2.64
C ILE A 133 13.08 8.32 -3.14
N LYS A 134 12.99 9.44 -2.42
CA LYS A 134 13.74 10.66 -2.72
C LYS A 134 15.24 10.38 -2.77
N GLY A 135 15.78 9.69 -1.77
CA GLY A 135 17.21 9.33 -1.76
C GLY A 135 17.62 8.43 -2.93
N VAL A 136 16.75 7.52 -3.38
CA VAL A 136 17.00 6.67 -4.57
C VAL A 136 16.97 7.51 -5.85
N VAL A 137 16.01 8.42 -5.99
CA VAL A 137 15.86 9.28 -7.16
C VAL A 137 17.04 10.27 -7.29
N GLU A 138 17.41 10.92 -6.19
CA GLU A 138 18.54 11.86 -6.17
C GLU A 138 19.89 11.21 -6.55
N GLN A 139 20.04 9.93 -6.27
CA GLN A 139 21.25 9.16 -6.65
C GLN A 139 21.17 8.56 -8.06
N SER A 140 20.02 8.60 -8.70
CA SER A 140 19.83 8.09 -10.06
C SER A 140 20.19 9.17 -11.07
N LYS A 141 21.02 8.80 -12.05
CA LYS A 141 21.39 9.69 -13.18
C LYS A 141 20.29 9.77 -14.24
N ASP A 142 19.23 8.99 -14.10
CA ASP A 142 18.20 8.82 -15.12
C ASP A 142 17.10 9.89 -15.03
N PHE A 143 17.09 10.69 -13.96
CA PHE A 143 16.11 11.76 -13.80
C PHE A 143 16.71 13.11 -14.17
N LYS A 144 16.06 13.76 -15.12
CA LYS A 144 16.41 15.10 -15.55
C LYS A 144 15.76 16.16 -14.64
N ASP A 145 16.28 17.38 -14.72
CA ASP A 145 15.73 18.54 -14.04
C ASP A 145 14.20 18.65 -14.28
N GLY A 146 13.44 18.78 -13.21
CA GLY A 146 11.97 18.92 -13.24
C GLY A 146 11.18 17.64 -12.91
N PHE A 147 11.85 16.51 -12.62
CA PHE A 147 11.16 15.33 -12.10
C PHE A 147 10.80 15.53 -10.63
N ASP A 148 9.50 15.43 -10.32
CA ASP A 148 9.00 15.46 -8.95
C ASP A 148 8.74 14.02 -8.45
N PRO A 149 9.64 13.46 -7.62
CA PRO A 149 9.51 12.10 -7.12
C PRO A 149 8.29 11.93 -6.21
N GLU A 150 7.89 12.95 -5.48
CA GLU A 150 6.73 12.88 -4.57
C GLU A 150 5.43 12.79 -5.36
N ALA A 151 5.26 13.66 -6.36
CA ALA A 151 4.11 13.61 -7.26
C ALA A 151 4.04 12.27 -8.01
N HIS A 152 5.18 11.74 -8.46
CA HIS A 152 5.23 10.47 -9.18
C HIS A 152 4.80 9.30 -8.30
N VAL A 153 5.28 9.25 -7.06
CA VAL A 153 4.89 8.23 -6.08
C VAL A 153 3.41 8.34 -5.72
N ALA A 154 2.89 9.55 -5.55
CA ALA A 154 1.48 9.77 -5.29
C ALA A 154 0.60 9.23 -6.42
N VAL A 155 0.98 9.48 -7.68
CA VAL A 155 0.28 8.93 -8.86
C VAL A 155 0.33 7.40 -8.87
N LEU A 156 1.49 6.80 -8.61
CA LEU A 156 1.64 5.34 -8.55
C LEU A 156 0.77 4.75 -7.44
N ALA A 157 0.83 5.32 -6.24
CA ALA A 157 0.01 4.85 -5.12
C ALA A 157 -1.49 4.94 -5.45
N ALA A 158 -1.95 6.04 -6.05
CA ALA A 158 -3.33 6.20 -6.48
C ALA A 158 -3.73 5.13 -7.53
N MET A 159 -2.88 4.90 -8.53
CA MET A 159 -3.12 3.86 -9.55
C MET A 159 -3.21 2.46 -8.93
N MET A 160 -2.36 2.15 -7.95
CA MET A 160 -2.35 0.86 -7.26
C MET A 160 -3.61 0.67 -6.39
N LEU A 161 -4.04 1.72 -5.67
CA LEU A 161 -5.28 1.69 -4.89
C LEU A 161 -6.50 1.46 -5.79
N VAL A 162 -6.60 2.21 -6.90
CA VAL A 162 -7.69 2.06 -7.89
C VAL A 162 -7.68 0.66 -8.51
N GLN A 163 -6.51 0.16 -8.88
CA GLN A 163 -6.39 -1.20 -9.43
C GLN A 163 -6.85 -2.25 -8.42
N SER A 164 -6.46 -2.14 -7.16
CA SER A 164 -6.84 -3.08 -6.10
C SER A 164 -8.36 -3.08 -5.84
N ALA A 165 -9.01 -1.91 -5.99
CA ALA A 165 -10.45 -1.79 -5.82
C ALA A 165 -11.25 -2.36 -6.99
N LEU A 166 -10.76 -2.17 -8.23
CA LEU A 166 -11.52 -2.45 -9.47
C LEU A 166 -11.25 -3.83 -10.07
N VAL A 167 -10.06 -4.41 -9.83
CA VAL A 167 -9.67 -5.66 -10.50
C VAL A 167 -9.99 -6.87 -9.65
N PRO A 168 -10.82 -7.82 -10.14
CA PRO A 168 -11.09 -9.06 -9.44
C PRO A 168 -9.80 -9.88 -9.23
N ARG A 169 -9.69 -10.51 -8.06
CA ARG A 169 -8.55 -11.40 -7.69
C ARG A 169 -8.24 -12.49 -8.74
N SER A 170 -9.25 -12.93 -9.47
CA SER A 170 -9.16 -14.02 -10.44
C SER A 170 -8.43 -13.66 -11.74
N ASP A 171 -8.20 -12.37 -12.04
CA ASP A 171 -7.60 -11.99 -13.32
C ASP A 171 -6.09 -11.71 -13.22
N ALA A 172 -5.32 -12.80 -13.08
CA ALA A 172 -3.86 -12.72 -13.08
C ALA A 172 -3.28 -12.17 -14.41
N ARG A 173 -4.00 -12.37 -15.55
CA ARG A 173 -3.57 -11.85 -16.86
C ARG A 173 -3.70 -10.33 -16.92
N TRP A 174 -4.79 -9.80 -16.36
CA TRP A 174 -5.01 -8.36 -16.29
C TRP A 174 -3.96 -7.70 -15.41
N ARG A 175 -3.69 -8.23 -14.21
CA ARG A 175 -2.65 -7.73 -13.30
C ARG A 175 -1.28 -7.69 -13.97
N GLY A 176 -0.89 -8.76 -14.66
CA GLY A 176 0.37 -8.81 -15.41
C GLY A 176 0.45 -7.76 -16.53
N ARG A 177 -0.66 -7.47 -17.22
CA ARG A 177 -0.72 -6.40 -18.24
C ARG A 177 -0.60 -5.02 -17.61
N MET A 178 -1.27 -4.77 -16.50
CA MET A 178 -1.21 -3.51 -15.76
C MET A 178 0.20 -3.25 -15.23
N LYS A 179 0.84 -4.24 -14.60
CA LYS A 179 2.24 -4.15 -14.17
C LYS A 179 3.17 -3.75 -15.32
N LYS A 180 3.04 -4.40 -16.47
CA LYS A 180 3.82 -4.05 -17.68
C LYS A 180 3.51 -2.64 -18.20
N ALA A 181 2.24 -2.22 -18.17
CA ALA A 181 1.84 -0.89 -18.60
C ALA A 181 2.38 0.20 -17.67
N LEU A 182 2.30 -0.02 -16.35
CA LEU A 182 2.88 0.86 -15.35
C LEU A 182 4.40 1.03 -15.54
N LEU A 183 5.13 -0.06 -15.63
CA LEU A 183 6.57 -0.03 -15.88
C LEU A 183 6.93 0.72 -17.17
N ARG A 184 6.15 0.52 -18.26
CA ARG A 184 6.36 1.26 -19.52
C ARG A 184 6.03 2.73 -19.39
N ALA A 185 4.93 3.10 -18.74
CA ALA A 185 4.55 4.49 -18.52
C ALA A 185 5.63 5.25 -17.75
N MET A 186 6.25 4.59 -16.77
CA MET A 186 7.34 5.13 -15.97
C MET A 186 8.63 5.31 -16.77
N GLN A 187 8.97 4.34 -17.63
CA GLN A 187 10.12 4.47 -18.53
C GLN A 187 9.94 5.61 -19.54
N LEU A 188 8.72 5.81 -20.05
CA LEU A 188 8.38 6.90 -20.93
C LEU A 188 8.43 8.25 -20.24
N SER A 189 7.99 8.36 -18.97
CA SER A 189 8.06 9.63 -18.23
C SER A 189 9.49 10.07 -17.91
N SER A 190 10.42 9.13 -17.74
CA SER A 190 11.84 9.44 -17.57
C SER A 190 12.52 9.95 -18.86
N HIS A 191 11.90 9.74 -20.03
CA HIS A 191 12.39 10.18 -21.34
C HIS A 191 11.64 11.39 -21.93
N LEU A 192 10.49 11.77 -21.35
CA LEU A 192 9.73 12.94 -21.80
C LEU A 192 10.33 14.21 -21.18
N ASP A 193 11.24 14.84 -21.92
CA ASP A 193 11.74 16.18 -21.64
C ASP A 193 10.87 17.22 -22.37
N PRO A 194 9.98 17.96 -21.69
CA PRO A 194 9.16 18.99 -22.36
C PRO A 194 9.96 20.24 -22.76
N VAL A 195 11.20 20.40 -22.25
CA VAL A 195 11.99 21.63 -22.45
C VAL A 195 12.96 21.54 -23.63
N ALA A 196 13.32 20.34 -24.09
CA ALA A 196 14.29 20.17 -25.20
C ALA A 196 13.75 20.63 -26.57
N LYS A 197 12.43 20.89 -26.72
CA LYS A 197 11.83 21.33 -28.00
C LYS A 197 11.84 22.85 -28.25
N LYS A 198 12.33 23.68 -27.34
CA LYS A 198 12.35 25.14 -27.49
C LYS A 198 13.72 25.76 -27.79
N ARG A 199 14.75 24.94 -28.06
CA ARG A 199 16.08 25.42 -28.47
C ARG A 199 16.55 24.75 -29.77
N ARG A 200 15.77 24.91 -30.83
CA ARG A 200 16.24 24.85 -32.21
C ARG A 200 15.48 25.87 -33.04
#